data_4d546806c33836cbfedc558be001a185
#
_entry.id   4d546806c33836cbfedc558be001a185
#
_cell.length_a   1.000
_cell.length_b   1.000
_cell.length_c   1.000
_cell.angle_alpha   90.00
_cell.angle_beta   90.00
_cell.angle_gamma   90.00
#
_symmetry.space_group_name_H-M   'P 1'
#
loop_
_entity.id
_entity.type
_entity.pdbx_description
1 polymer ?
#
loop_
_entity_poly.entity_id
_entity_poly.type
_entity_poly.pdbx_seq_one_letter_code
_entity_poly.pdbx_strand_id
1 'polypeptide(L)'
;MNRKIWKALGIAVCMLALAAPRAMAVSRRVGSDADFKKAVEEINKLGDEKNEIILTKSFTLEGNTTDYTLTNDKTTTTKTTTIKGEGYTITISMAGITVTGEKTVLNLGADGYDQKLTIERNTGFAAITVSGGATANMYEHVTLQDLDRQSTVNACVKLEGNSVFNMHGGVIQNCKSQYSGGLYADKSTVTISGGTIRGCEGNLGGGLYAKNSSTIEISGGEISRCTAGTGGGLYADRSTITISGGIISGCDVSTGAGGGLYADNSTLTIKGGTISECSAGTGGGLYAINQSTTLNISGGTIENNRAAYGGGVALIGSTINPITHWTVDGNKADNTGGGIYLENVLMDVSDGSNHIYNNTADGHGADIFLYNGSSAIRLPNAADMNVPYHNSGINIDGWYKDDNPRYKPSEDGKAVDAGVELNGGTPDGRGLSLVASYTVIPVRIEIDANGGVGGSGSQTVQKGTNVTLEAPTKEGHLFKGWKDEKGNSYPAGEDGKVKITVTGDMTLTAEWKKLPSAENLPKTGDESPVLLWGAALAVSAAACFMLRRRK
;
A
#
# COMPACT_ATOMS: atom_id res chain seq x y z
N MET A 1 -9.98 -1.57 -71.55
CA MET A 1 -9.28 -2.44 -70.57
C MET A 1 -9.47 -1.92 -69.16
N ASN A 2 -9.95 -2.74 -68.31
CA ASN A 2 -10.84 -2.48 -67.16
C ASN A 2 -10.27 -1.67 -66.02
N ARG A 3 -10.86 -0.52 -65.73
CA ARG A 3 -10.67 0.28 -64.48
C ARG A 3 -11.04 -0.44 -63.14
N LYS A 4 -11.60 -1.66 -63.25
CA LYS A 4 -11.97 -2.47 -62.04
C LYS A 4 -10.84 -3.32 -61.48
N ILE A 5 -9.77 -3.57 -62.23
CA ILE A 5 -8.64 -4.40 -61.77
C ILE A 5 -7.70 -3.59 -60.86
N TRP A 6 -7.58 -2.29 -61.06
CA TRP A 6 -6.72 -1.44 -60.23
C TRP A 6 -7.28 -1.11 -58.84
N LYS A 7 -8.61 -1.19 -58.63
CA LYS A 7 -9.22 -1.03 -57.30
C LYS A 7 -9.09 -2.29 -56.46
N ALA A 8 -9.04 -3.47 -57.05
CA ALA A 8 -8.86 -4.72 -56.32
C ALA A 8 -7.39 -4.95 -55.88
N LEU A 9 -6.40 -4.51 -56.68
CA LEU A 9 -4.99 -4.57 -56.29
C LEU A 9 -4.63 -3.51 -55.22
N GLY A 10 -5.24 -2.31 -55.29
CA GLY A 10 -4.99 -1.27 -54.29
C GLY A 10 -5.53 -1.61 -52.87
N ILE A 11 -6.64 -2.37 -52.79
CA ILE A 11 -7.23 -2.82 -51.52
C ILE A 11 -6.48 -4.02 -50.95
N ALA A 12 -5.94 -4.91 -51.80
CA ALA A 12 -5.13 -6.04 -51.35
C ALA A 12 -3.75 -5.60 -50.79
N VAL A 13 -3.15 -4.54 -51.36
CA VAL A 13 -1.86 -4.00 -50.86
C VAL A 13 -2.07 -3.18 -49.58
N CYS A 14 -3.22 -2.50 -49.39
CA CYS A 14 -3.51 -1.80 -48.11
C CYS A 14 -3.93 -2.75 -46.99
N MET A 15 -4.46 -3.95 -47.26
CA MET A 15 -4.76 -4.92 -46.19
C MET A 15 -3.56 -5.79 -45.79
N LEU A 16 -2.49 -5.85 -46.57
CA LEU A 16 -1.24 -6.50 -46.13
C LEU A 16 -0.32 -5.58 -45.32
N ALA A 17 -0.58 -4.28 -45.25
CA ALA A 17 0.24 -3.34 -44.47
C ALA A 17 -0.28 -3.10 -43.04
N LEU A 18 -1.36 -3.79 -42.61
CA LEU A 18 -1.99 -3.62 -41.30
C LEU A 18 -1.85 -4.82 -40.33
N ALA A 19 -1.08 -5.81 -40.70
CA ALA A 19 -0.63 -6.83 -39.78
C ALA A 19 0.90 -6.83 -39.76
N ALA A 20 1.51 -5.80 -39.15
CA ALA A 20 2.86 -5.97 -38.61
C ALA A 20 2.78 -7.19 -37.69
N PRO A 21 3.55 -8.25 -37.93
CA PRO A 21 3.55 -9.36 -36.98
C PRO A 21 3.92 -8.78 -35.62
N ARG A 22 3.04 -8.94 -34.64
CA ARG A 22 3.44 -8.67 -33.23
C ARG A 22 4.68 -9.52 -33.05
N ALA A 23 5.83 -8.88 -32.82
CA ALA A 23 7.06 -9.58 -32.56
C ALA A 23 6.78 -10.56 -31.41
N MET A 24 6.76 -11.86 -31.72
CA MET A 24 6.59 -12.88 -30.70
C MET A 24 7.81 -12.83 -29.79
N ALA A 25 7.60 -12.96 -28.49
CA ALA A 25 8.69 -13.01 -27.54
C ALA A 25 9.58 -14.25 -27.83
N VAL A 26 10.89 -14.06 -27.82
CA VAL A 26 11.84 -15.17 -27.92
C VAL A 26 11.99 -15.79 -26.54
N SER A 27 11.47 -17.01 -26.36
CA SER A 27 11.43 -17.70 -25.06
C SER A 27 12.62 -18.63 -24.89
N ARG A 28 13.23 -18.59 -23.71
CA ARG A 28 14.35 -19.46 -23.27
C ARG A 28 13.95 -20.20 -22.00
N ARG A 29 14.01 -21.52 -22.06
CA ARG A 29 13.73 -22.38 -20.90
C ARG A 29 15.02 -22.65 -20.12
N VAL A 30 15.01 -22.34 -18.82
CA VAL A 30 16.19 -22.43 -17.97
C VAL A 30 15.91 -23.31 -16.75
N GLY A 31 16.88 -24.14 -16.38
CA GLY A 31 16.77 -25.01 -15.22
C GLY A 31 18.05 -25.09 -14.40
N SER A 32 19.04 -24.24 -14.70
CA SER A 32 20.29 -24.16 -14.00
C SER A 32 20.91 -22.77 -14.09
N ASP A 33 21.92 -22.50 -13.26
CA ASP A 33 22.75 -21.30 -13.32
C ASP A 33 23.39 -21.12 -14.71
N ALA A 34 23.94 -22.19 -15.28
CA ALA A 34 24.57 -22.16 -16.60
C ALA A 34 23.57 -21.80 -17.71
N ASP A 35 22.35 -22.35 -17.66
CA ASP A 35 21.30 -22.01 -18.62
C ASP A 35 20.86 -20.53 -18.47
N PHE A 36 20.79 -20.03 -17.24
CA PHE A 36 20.41 -18.65 -16.98
C PHE A 36 21.47 -17.67 -17.50
N LYS A 37 22.75 -17.92 -17.22
CA LYS A 37 23.89 -17.15 -17.77
C LYS A 37 23.86 -17.11 -19.29
N LYS A 38 23.71 -18.28 -19.92
CA LYS A 38 23.59 -18.39 -21.37
C LYS A 38 22.42 -17.61 -21.93
N ALA A 39 21.25 -17.68 -21.27
CA ALA A 39 20.07 -16.93 -21.68
C ALA A 39 20.31 -15.40 -21.59
N VAL A 40 20.94 -14.90 -20.52
CA VAL A 40 21.31 -13.49 -20.36
C VAL A 40 22.31 -13.05 -21.45
N GLU A 41 23.34 -13.85 -21.70
CA GLU A 41 24.35 -13.58 -22.74
C GLU A 41 23.71 -13.49 -24.14
N GLU A 42 22.84 -14.44 -24.49
CA GLU A 42 22.10 -14.43 -25.74
C GLU A 42 21.18 -13.21 -25.88
N ILE A 43 20.41 -12.88 -24.82
CA ILE A 43 19.53 -11.70 -24.80
C ILE A 43 20.32 -10.41 -25.02
N ASN A 44 21.49 -10.28 -24.38
CA ASN A 44 22.33 -9.09 -24.55
C ASN A 44 22.94 -8.97 -25.96
N LYS A 45 23.23 -10.10 -26.62
CA LYS A 45 23.77 -10.13 -27.98
C LYS A 45 22.73 -9.88 -29.08
N LEU A 46 21.47 -10.25 -28.84
CA LEU A 46 20.41 -10.19 -29.82
C LEU A 46 19.72 -8.82 -29.80
N GLY A 47 19.20 -8.40 -30.95
CA GLY A 47 18.40 -7.19 -31.10
C GLY A 47 16.90 -7.37 -30.78
N ASP A 48 16.50 -8.52 -30.20
CA ASP A 48 15.11 -8.84 -29.93
C ASP A 48 14.50 -7.90 -28.90
N GLU A 49 13.38 -7.27 -29.25
CA GLU A 49 12.70 -6.31 -28.38
C GLU A 49 12.00 -6.99 -27.20
N LYS A 50 11.51 -8.23 -27.40
CA LYS A 50 10.79 -9.00 -26.36
C LYS A 50 11.45 -10.35 -26.14
N ASN A 51 11.81 -10.61 -24.91
CA ASN A 51 12.48 -11.84 -24.47
C ASN A 51 11.75 -12.42 -23.26
N GLU A 52 11.74 -13.75 -23.16
CA GLU A 52 11.24 -14.47 -22.00
C GLU A 52 12.29 -15.44 -21.48
N ILE A 53 12.44 -15.51 -20.17
CA ILE A 53 13.18 -16.54 -19.43
C ILE A 53 12.13 -17.31 -18.62
N ILE A 54 11.94 -18.59 -18.96
CA ILE A 54 10.94 -19.45 -18.34
C ILE A 54 11.67 -20.49 -17.48
N LEU A 55 11.45 -20.49 -16.17
CA LEU A 55 12.04 -21.46 -15.27
C LEU A 55 11.46 -22.85 -15.51
N THR A 56 12.27 -23.89 -15.42
CA THR A 56 11.85 -25.30 -15.55
C THR A 56 12.14 -26.13 -14.30
N LYS A 57 12.90 -25.56 -13.37
CA LYS A 57 13.16 -26.05 -12.01
C LYS A 57 13.83 -24.95 -11.18
N SER A 58 13.87 -25.13 -9.88
CA SER A 58 14.61 -24.24 -8.97
C SER A 58 16.11 -24.44 -9.08
N PHE A 59 16.88 -23.35 -8.94
CA PHE A 59 18.35 -23.38 -8.98
C PHE A 59 18.95 -22.17 -8.24
N THR A 60 20.26 -22.24 -7.99
CA THR A 60 21.02 -21.17 -7.33
C THR A 60 21.88 -20.42 -8.34
N LEU A 61 21.92 -19.08 -8.26
CA LEU A 61 22.85 -18.23 -9.00
C LEU A 61 24.20 -18.19 -8.25
N GLU A 62 25.24 -18.72 -8.86
CA GLU A 62 26.59 -18.86 -8.27
C GLU A 62 27.66 -18.01 -8.97
N GLY A 63 27.28 -17.26 -10.01
CA GLY A 63 28.17 -16.44 -10.80
C GLY A 63 28.34 -15.01 -10.27
N ASN A 64 29.07 -14.21 -11.01
CA ASN A 64 29.32 -12.79 -10.72
C ASN A 64 28.18 -11.89 -11.26
N THR A 65 28.15 -10.65 -10.83
CA THR A 65 27.14 -9.68 -11.27
C THR A 65 27.06 -9.55 -12.79
N THR A 66 28.18 -9.56 -13.50
CA THR A 66 28.22 -9.49 -14.96
C THR A 66 27.50 -10.65 -15.64
N ASP A 67 27.47 -11.83 -15.03
CA ASP A 67 26.83 -13.03 -15.57
C ASP A 67 25.29 -12.89 -15.62
N TYR A 68 24.71 -12.03 -14.77
CA TYR A 68 23.27 -11.84 -14.61
C TYR A 68 22.83 -10.41 -14.94
N THR A 69 23.66 -9.65 -15.67
CA THR A 69 23.35 -8.28 -16.08
C THR A 69 22.63 -8.26 -17.42
N LEU A 70 21.39 -7.78 -17.42
CA LEU A 70 20.60 -7.48 -18.61
C LEU A 70 20.91 -6.05 -19.06
N THR A 71 21.25 -5.86 -20.32
CA THR A 71 21.59 -4.57 -20.93
C THR A 71 21.04 -4.44 -22.34
N ASN A 72 20.95 -3.21 -22.83
CA ASN A 72 20.50 -2.89 -24.18
C ASN A 72 21.46 -1.92 -24.88
N ASP A 73 22.71 -2.31 -25.04
CA ASP A 73 23.74 -1.45 -25.63
C ASP A 73 23.69 -1.41 -27.17
N LYS A 74 22.85 -2.27 -27.80
CA LYS A 74 22.91 -2.53 -29.25
C LYS A 74 21.69 -2.04 -30.02
N THR A 75 20.60 -1.65 -29.37
CA THR A 75 19.37 -1.25 -30.04
C THR A 75 18.92 0.16 -29.66
N THR A 76 18.25 0.83 -30.60
CA THR A 76 17.59 2.13 -30.34
C THR A 76 16.18 1.96 -29.76
N THR A 77 15.64 0.75 -29.78
CA THR A 77 14.33 0.38 -29.27
C THR A 77 14.42 -0.19 -27.85
N THR A 78 13.31 -0.21 -27.12
CA THR A 78 13.26 -0.77 -25.77
C THR A 78 13.35 -2.29 -25.83
N LYS A 79 14.29 -2.85 -25.07
CA LYS A 79 14.46 -4.30 -24.88
C LYS A 79 13.80 -4.72 -23.56
N THR A 80 12.79 -5.56 -23.65
CA THR A 80 12.06 -6.10 -22.49
C THR A 80 12.40 -7.56 -22.29
N THR A 81 12.78 -7.93 -21.07
CA THR A 81 12.97 -9.32 -20.66
C THR A 81 11.99 -9.65 -19.54
N THR A 82 11.19 -10.70 -19.72
CA THR A 82 10.23 -11.19 -18.73
C THR A 82 10.71 -12.51 -18.12
N ILE A 83 10.82 -12.58 -16.79
CA ILE A 83 11.14 -13.83 -16.08
C ILE A 83 9.84 -14.43 -15.56
N LYS A 84 9.55 -15.66 -15.99
CA LYS A 84 8.37 -16.45 -15.61
C LYS A 84 8.77 -17.61 -14.72
N GLY A 85 8.17 -17.72 -13.53
CA GLY A 85 8.60 -18.66 -12.49
C GLY A 85 8.13 -20.09 -12.65
N GLU A 86 6.96 -20.33 -13.24
CA GLU A 86 6.33 -21.66 -13.35
C GLU A 86 6.27 -22.44 -12.01
N GLY A 87 6.21 -21.72 -10.88
CA GLY A 87 6.24 -22.29 -9.54
C GLY A 87 7.62 -22.50 -8.95
N TYR A 88 8.68 -22.17 -9.66
CA TYR A 88 10.07 -22.41 -9.25
C TYR A 88 10.74 -21.19 -8.59
N THR A 89 11.86 -21.46 -7.95
CA THR A 89 12.66 -20.50 -7.18
C THR A 89 14.04 -20.28 -7.78
N ILE A 90 14.48 -19.01 -7.79
CA ILE A 90 15.88 -18.63 -8.00
C ILE A 90 16.46 -18.26 -6.64
N THR A 91 17.50 -18.96 -6.21
CA THR A 91 18.26 -18.61 -5.00
C THR A 91 19.52 -17.83 -5.37
N ILE A 92 19.75 -16.69 -4.71
CA ILE A 92 20.91 -15.84 -4.95
C ILE A 92 21.98 -16.14 -3.90
N SER A 93 23.14 -16.59 -4.37
CA SER A 93 24.27 -16.98 -3.53
C SER A 93 25.43 -15.99 -3.59
N MET A 94 25.73 -15.41 -4.77
CA MET A 94 26.87 -14.52 -4.94
C MET A 94 26.53 -13.18 -5.60
N ALA A 95 25.60 -13.16 -6.56
CA ALA A 95 25.16 -11.94 -7.22
C ALA A 95 23.71 -12.07 -7.67
N GLY A 96 22.94 -10.98 -7.52
CA GLY A 96 21.54 -10.90 -7.99
C GLY A 96 21.44 -10.50 -9.45
N ILE A 97 20.20 -10.42 -9.91
CA ILE A 97 19.88 -10.01 -11.27
C ILE A 97 20.03 -8.48 -11.38
N THR A 98 20.84 -8.03 -12.30
CA THR A 98 21.05 -6.60 -12.60
C THR A 98 20.41 -6.26 -13.93
N VAL A 99 19.72 -5.12 -13.99
CA VAL A 99 19.22 -4.52 -15.22
C VAL A 99 19.74 -3.09 -15.34
N THR A 100 20.35 -2.77 -16.49
CA THR A 100 21.02 -1.47 -16.68
C THR A 100 20.79 -0.90 -18.07
N GLY A 101 20.78 0.45 -18.17
CA GLY A 101 20.59 1.20 -19.42
C GLY A 101 19.15 1.63 -19.67
N GLU A 102 18.95 2.88 -20.11
CA GLU A 102 17.65 3.57 -20.23
C GLU A 102 16.56 2.81 -21.00
N LYS A 103 16.94 1.96 -21.94
CA LYS A 103 16.02 1.20 -22.78
C LYS A 103 15.94 -0.27 -22.40
N THR A 104 16.40 -0.62 -21.22
CA THR A 104 16.35 -1.99 -20.69
C THR A 104 15.22 -2.12 -19.69
N VAL A 105 14.34 -3.08 -19.92
CA VAL A 105 13.19 -3.36 -19.05
C VAL A 105 13.24 -4.82 -18.60
N LEU A 106 13.14 -5.02 -17.29
CA LEU A 106 12.95 -6.32 -16.66
C LEU A 106 11.53 -6.43 -16.10
N ASN A 107 10.81 -7.48 -16.49
CA ASN A 107 9.57 -7.85 -15.86
C ASN A 107 9.76 -9.10 -15.01
N LEU A 108 9.41 -9.04 -13.74
CA LEU A 108 9.29 -10.17 -12.84
C LEU A 108 7.83 -10.60 -12.83
N GLY A 109 7.53 -11.77 -13.42
CA GLY A 109 6.16 -12.17 -13.74
C GLY A 109 5.59 -11.37 -14.92
N ALA A 110 4.28 -11.41 -15.07
CA ALA A 110 3.55 -10.63 -16.08
C ALA A 110 2.09 -10.43 -15.62
N ASP A 111 1.45 -9.40 -16.15
CA ASP A 111 0.03 -9.13 -15.90
C ASP A 111 -0.83 -10.34 -16.33
N GLY A 112 -1.74 -10.77 -15.47
CA GLY A 112 -2.60 -11.93 -15.69
C GLY A 112 -1.89 -13.30 -15.73
N TYR A 113 -0.59 -13.36 -15.36
CA TYR A 113 0.16 -14.61 -15.26
C TYR A 113 0.12 -15.13 -13.81
N ASP A 114 -0.47 -16.31 -13.60
CA ASP A 114 -0.85 -16.86 -12.29
C ASP A 114 0.20 -17.78 -11.63
N GLN A 115 1.32 -18.06 -12.32
CA GLN A 115 2.33 -18.97 -11.80
C GLN A 115 3.38 -18.24 -10.95
N LYS A 116 3.71 -18.81 -9.81
CA LYS A 116 4.67 -18.25 -8.87
C LYS A 116 6.08 -18.11 -9.44
N LEU A 117 6.71 -16.96 -9.13
CA LEU A 117 8.16 -16.74 -9.20
C LEU A 117 8.65 -16.36 -7.82
N THR A 118 9.58 -17.13 -7.26
CA THR A 118 10.26 -16.78 -6.01
C THR A 118 11.72 -16.47 -6.29
N ILE A 119 12.23 -15.37 -5.75
CA ILE A 119 13.67 -15.04 -5.75
C ILE A 119 14.09 -14.86 -4.30
N GLU A 120 15.01 -15.70 -3.84
CA GLU A 120 15.46 -15.76 -2.46
C GLU A 120 16.93 -15.36 -2.37
N ARG A 121 17.29 -14.57 -1.33
CA ARG A 121 18.68 -14.22 -1.04
C ARG A 121 19.17 -14.97 0.19
N ASN A 122 20.40 -15.47 0.11
CA ASN A 122 21.16 -15.95 1.27
C ASN A 122 22.48 -15.18 1.47
N THR A 123 22.63 -14.02 0.82
CA THR A 123 23.87 -13.23 0.79
C THR A 123 23.60 -11.73 0.92
N GLY A 124 24.69 -10.93 1.01
CA GLY A 124 24.67 -9.48 1.08
C GLY A 124 24.31 -8.73 -0.22
N PHE A 125 24.05 -9.42 -1.33
CA PHE A 125 23.72 -8.79 -2.61
C PHE A 125 22.21 -8.51 -2.72
N ALA A 126 21.83 -7.49 -3.50
CA ALA A 126 20.43 -7.25 -3.84
C ALA A 126 19.88 -8.41 -4.68
N ALA A 127 18.59 -8.76 -4.49
CA ALA A 127 17.93 -9.71 -5.40
C ALA A 127 17.84 -9.12 -6.81
N ILE A 128 17.45 -7.85 -6.88
CA ILE A 128 17.34 -7.07 -8.12
C ILE A 128 18.10 -5.76 -7.94
N THR A 129 19.00 -5.46 -8.88
CA THR A 129 19.65 -4.14 -9.01
C THR A 129 19.19 -3.50 -10.30
N VAL A 130 18.70 -2.25 -10.21
CA VAL A 130 18.24 -1.44 -11.35
C VAL A 130 19.12 -0.20 -11.44
N SER A 131 19.80 0.00 -12.55
CA SER A 131 20.77 1.08 -12.70
C SER A 131 20.77 1.71 -14.09
N GLY A 132 21.42 2.87 -14.23
CA GLY A 132 21.63 3.51 -15.53
C GLY A 132 20.35 3.84 -16.31
N GLY A 133 19.29 4.23 -15.62
CA GLY A 133 18.00 4.58 -16.23
C GLY A 133 17.13 3.38 -16.66
N ALA A 134 17.50 2.16 -16.29
CA ALA A 134 16.70 0.97 -16.58
C ALA A 134 15.39 0.94 -15.79
N THR A 135 14.45 0.12 -16.23
CA THR A 135 13.16 -0.11 -15.58
C THR A 135 13.03 -1.56 -15.14
N ALA A 136 12.53 -1.79 -13.93
CA ALA A 136 12.05 -3.11 -13.52
C ALA A 136 10.58 -3.01 -13.06
N ASN A 137 9.78 -4.00 -13.47
CA ASN A 137 8.38 -4.13 -13.09
C ASN A 137 8.18 -5.44 -12.32
N MET A 138 7.38 -5.39 -11.27
CA MET A 138 7.02 -6.56 -10.46
C MET A 138 5.51 -6.73 -10.45
N TYR A 139 5.05 -7.93 -10.79
CA TYR A 139 3.64 -8.27 -10.92
C TYR A 139 3.18 -9.21 -9.81
N GLU A 140 1.91 -9.58 -9.82
CA GLU A 140 1.32 -10.56 -8.90
C GLU A 140 2.07 -11.89 -8.96
N HIS A 141 1.95 -12.70 -7.89
CA HIS A 141 2.60 -14.01 -7.76
C HIS A 141 4.13 -14.03 -7.75
N VAL A 142 4.78 -12.85 -7.71
CA VAL A 142 6.23 -12.74 -7.50
C VAL A 142 6.54 -12.52 -6.02
N THR A 143 7.50 -13.27 -5.49
CA THR A 143 8.01 -13.10 -4.13
C THR A 143 9.51 -12.85 -4.14
N LEU A 144 9.95 -11.76 -3.51
CA LEU A 144 11.36 -11.48 -3.21
C LEU A 144 11.55 -11.56 -1.70
N GLN A 145 12.55 -12.33 -1.22
CA GLN A 145 12.73 -12.55 0.22
C GLN A 145 14.16 -12.92 0.60
N ASP A 146 14.49 -12.83 1.90
CA ASP A 146 15.70 -13.40 2.47
C ASP A 146 15.40 -14.77 3.08
N LEU A 147 16.31 -15.74 2.90
CA LEU A 147 16.20 -17.07 3.50
C LEU A 147 16.43 -17.02 5.01
N ASP A 148 17.54 -16.43 5.45
CA ASP A 148 18.03 -16.52 6.83
C ASP A 148 17.97 -15.20 7.62
N ARG A 149 17.32 -14.15 7.11
CA ARG A 149 17.30 -12.82 7.74
C ARG A 149 18.69 -12.30 8.17
N GLN A 150 19.74 -12.70 7.44
CA GLN A 150 21.08 -12.21 7.71
C GLN A 150 21.18 -10.73 7.32
N SER A 151 21.83 -9.92 8.16
CA SER A 151 22.06 -8.51 7.85
C SER A 151 22.93 -8.39 6.61
N THR A 152 22.37 -7.82 5.55
CA THR A 152 23.05 -7.60 4.28
C THR A 152 23.41 -6.12 4.10
N VAL A 153 24.33 -5.80 3.20
CA VAL A 153 24.66 -4.41 2.87
C VAL A 153 23.58 -3.77 1.99
N ASN A 154 22.94 -4.57 1.14
CA ASN A 154 22.00 -4.10 0.13
C ASN A 154 20.55 -4.46 0.46
N ALA A 155 19.62 -3.58 0.11
CA ALA A 155 18.19 -3.85 0.08
C ALA A 155 17.86 -5.04 -0.86
N CYS A 156 16.67 -5.62 -0.70
CA CYS A 156 16.19 -6.66 -1.60
C CYS A 156 16.12 -6.17 -3.05
N VAL A 157 15.57 -4.97 -3.25
CA VAL A 157 15.62 -4.25 -4.53
C VAL A 157 16.42 -2.97 -4.36
N LYS A 158 17.45 -2.78 -5.18
CA LYS A 158 18.30 -1.59 -5.18
C LYS A 158 18.17 -0.84 -6.49
N LEU A 159 17.88 0.46 -6.41
CA LEU A 159 17.79 1.36 -7.55
C LEU A 159 18.85 2.46 -7.45
N GLU A 160 19.51 2.74 -8.58
CA GLU A 160 20.52 3.80 -8.71
C GLU A 160 20.43 4.47 -10.08
N GLY A 161 20.78 5.75 -10.15
CA GLY A 161 21.06 6.44 -11.42
C GLY A 161 19.85 6.61 -12.34
N ASN A 162 18.80 7.29 -11.89
CA ASN A 162 17.58 7.62 -12.62
C ASN A 162 16.74 6.39 -13.06
N SER A 163 16.90 5.29 -12.35
CA SER A 163 16.21 4.04 -12.66
C SER A 163 14.77 4.04 -12.12
N VAL A 164 13.95 3.11 -12.63
CA VAL A 164 12.54 3.02 -12.30
C VAL A 164 12.20 1.62 -11.79
N PHE A 165 11.43 1.54 -10.70
CA PHE A 165 10.83 0.31 -10.22
C PHE A 165 9.32 0.50 -10.06
N ASN A 166 8.54 -0.32 -10.75
CA ASN A 166 7.09 -0.32 -10.66
C ASN A 166 6.60 -1.61 -10.00
N MET A 167 5.98 -1.49 -8.85
CA MET A 167 5.35 -2.59 -8.13
C MET A 167 3.85 -2.57 -8.39
N HIS A 168 3.39 -3.42 -9.29
CA HIS A 168 1.97 -3.60 -9.61
C HIS A 168 1.32 -4.65 -8.71
N GLY A 169 2.12 -5.56 -8.15
CA GLY A 169 1.69 -6.66 -7.29
C GLY A 169 2.87 -7.41 -6.69
N GLY A 170 2.62 -8.59 -6.15
CA GLY A 170 3.64 -9.45 -5.56
C GLY A 170 4.04 -9.07 -4.13
N VAL A 171 5.07 -9.72 -3.59
CA VAL A 171 5.48 -9.58 -2.19
C VAL A 171 6.99 -9.42 -2.08
N ILE A 172 7.44 -8.37 -1.38
CA ILE A 172 8.83 -8.22 -0.89
C ILE A 172 8.78 -8.42 0.62
N GLN A 173 9.43 -9.46 1.12
CA GLN A 173 9.26 -9.80 2.53
C GLN A 173 10.52 -10.27 3.24
N ASN A 174 10.54 -10.01 4.56
CA ASN A 174 11.56 -10.51 5.49
C ASN A 174 13.00 -10.16 5.09
N CYS A 175 13.17 -9.13 4.27
CA CYS A 175 14.48 -8.70 3.80
C CYS A 175 15.16 -7.83 4.86
N LYS A 176 16.43 -8.08 5.13
CA LYS A 176 17.21 -7.35 6.13
C LYS A 176 18.45 -6.74 5.50
N SER A 177 18.72 -5.46 5.78
CA SER A 177 19.95 -4.81 5.31
C SER A 177 20.42 -3.70 6.26
N GLN A 178 21.64 -3.21 6.01
CA GLN A 178 22.20 -2.11 6.79
C GLN A 178 21.42 -0.79 6.58
N TYR A 179 20.89 -0.53 5.39
CA TYR A 179 20.14 0.70 5.11
C TYR A 179 18.64 0.45 5.08
N SER A 180 18.11 -0.22 4.08
CA SER A 180 16.69 -0.57 3.93
C SER A 180 16.55 -2.02 3.55
N GLY A 181 15.73 -2.77 4.28
CA GLY A 181 15.51 -4.18 3.98
C GLY A 181 14.81 -4.41 2.64
N GLY A 182 13.71 -3.72 2.39
CA GLY A 182 12.88 -3.92 1.19
C GLY A 182 13.44 -3.24 -0.06
N LEU A 183 13.21 -1.93 -0.17
CA LEU A 183 13.58 -1.10 -1.34
C LEU A 183 14.56 0.01 -0.95
N TYR A 184 15.57 0.20 -1.77
CA TYR A 184 16.50 1.33 -1.67
C TYR A 184 16.52 2.08 -2.99
N ALA A 185 16.22 3.37 -2.96
CA ALA A 185 16.21 4.24 -4.14
C ALA A 185 17.17 5.42 -3.96
N ASP A 186 18.14 5.53 -4.86
CA ASP A 186 19.09 6.66 -4.95
C ASP A 186 18.95 7.32 -6.33
N LYS A 187 18.50 8.59 -6.37
CA LYS A 187 18.20 9.31 -7.62
C LYS A 187 17.33 8.50 -8.57
N SER A 188 16.26 7.91 -8.05
CA SER A 188 15.48 6.92 -8.80
C SER A 188 13.98 7.07 -8.49
N THR A 189 13.14 6.45 -9.32
CA THR A 189 11.69 6.50 -9.17
C THR A 189 11.15 5.14 -8.74
N VAL A 190 10.26 5.13 -7.74
CA VAL A 190 9.52 3.95 -7.30
C VAL A 190 8.04 4.25 -7.36
N THR A 191 7.28 3.41 -8.05
CA THR A 191 5.81 3.46 -8.07
C THR A 191 5.26 2.19 -7.44
N ILE A 192 4.41 2.32 -6.42
CA ILE A 192 3.71 1.22 -5.77
C ILE A 192 2.21 1.40 -6.03
N SER A 193 1.66 0.62 -6.93
CA SER A 193 0.23 0.60 -7.25
C SER A 193 -0.50 -0.63 -6.69
N GLY A 194 0.25 -1.62 -6.22
CA GLY A 194 -0.25 -2.85 -5.60
C GLY A 194 0.87 -3.64 -4.94
N GLY A 195 0.53 -4.81 -4.41
CA GLY A 195 1.48 -5.71 -3.73
C GLY A 195 1.77 -5.35 -2.28
N THR A 196 2.70 -6.07 -1.68
CA THR A 196 3.02 -5.94 -0.24
C THR A 196 4.52 -5.93 0.01
N ILE A 197 5.00 -4.96 0.79
CA ILE A 197 6.35 -4.93 1.36
C ILE A 197 6.20 -5.16 2.86
N ARG A 198 6.71 -6.28 3.40
CA ARG A 198 6.43 -6.62 4.79
C ARG A 198 7.60 -7.27 5.54
N GLY A 199 7.65 -7.01 6.85
CA GLY A 199 8.62 -7.65 7.75
C GLY A 199 10.07 -7.37 7.37
N CYS A 200 10.33 -6.27 6.64
CA CYS A 200 11.65 -5.85 6.22
C CYS A 200 12.33 -5.04 7.32
N GLU A 201 13.66 -5.16 7.45
CA GLU A 201 14.44 -4.54 8.52
C GLU A 201 15.63 -3.77 7.96
N GLY A 202 15.83 -2.54 8.44
CA GLY A 202 16.96 -1.68 8.08
C GLY A 202 17.29 -0.66 9.16
N ASN A 203 18.37 0.11 9.00
CA ASN A 203 18.61 1.25 9.89
C ASN A 203 17.77 2.47 9.48
N LEU A 204 17.51 2.62 8.17
CA LEU A 204 16.77 3.74 7.58
C LEU A 204 15.71 3.19 6.62
N GLY A 205 14.43 3.40 6.91
CA GLY A 205 13.36 2.92 6.05
C GLY A 205 13.29 1.40 5.95
N GLY A 206 12.75 0.72 6.96
CA GLY A 206 12.71 -0.74 6.96
C GLY A 206 12.10 -1.32 5.69
N GLY A 207 10.95 -0.76 5.26
CA GLY A 207 10.31 -1.10 3.98
C GLY A 207 10.97 -0.41 2.78
N LEU A 208 11.14 0.92 2.82
CA LEU A 208 11.66 1.72 1.72
C LEU A 208 12.53 2.88 2.22
N TYR A 209 13.70 3.06 1.62
CA TYR A 209 14.55 4.23 1.78
C TYR A 209 14.74 4.95 0.46
N ALA A 210 14.32 6.22 0.41
CA ALA A 210 14.47 7.12 -0.73
C ALA A 210 15.44 8.25 -0.41
N LYS A 211 16.43 8.50 -1.28
CA LYS A 211 17.37 9.59 -1.09
C LYS A 211 17.77 10.29 -2.38
N ASN A 212 18.44 11.46 -2.23
CA ASN A 212 19.09 12.20 -3.31
C ASN A 212 18.17 12.52 -4.49
N SER A 213 17.02 13.15 -4.24
CA SER A 213 16.02 13.50 -5.26
C SER A 213 15.31 12.28 -5.89
N SER A 214 15.13 11.22 -5.13
CA SER A 214 14.27 10.12 -5.55
C SER A 214 12.79 10.53 -5.51
N THR A 215 11.98 9.92 -6.37
CA THR A 215 10.53 10.11 -6.42
C THR A 215 9.82 8.82 -6.06
N ILE A 216 8.94 8.89 -5.08
CA ILE A 216 8.14 7.74 -4.63
C ILE A 216 6.66 8.06 -4.80
N GLU A 217 5.94 7.20 -5.51
CA GLU A 217 4.50 7.29 -5.70
C GLU A 217 3.82 6.05 -5.14
N ILE A 218 2.93 6.22 -4.16
CA ILE A 218 2.14 5.15 -3.56
C ILE A 218 0.67 5.45 -3.85
N SER A 219 0.07 4.68 -4.74
CA SER A 219 -1.35 4.77 -5.08
C SER A 219 -2.16 3.56 -4.62
N GLY A 220 -1.49 2.52 -4.15
CA GLY A 220 -2.08 1.28 -3.65
C GLY A 220 -1.03 0.42 -2.96
N GLY A 221 -1.37 -0.84 -2.69
CA GLY A 221 -0.48 -1.77 -2.01
C GLY A 221 -0.32 -1.51 -0.51
N GLU A 222 0.58 -2.25 0.12
CA GLU A 222 0.79 -2.23 1.56
C GLU A 222 2.29 -2.27 1.92
N ILE A 223 2.71 -1.38 2.85
CA ILE A 223 4.01 -1.47 3.52
C ILE A 223 3.72 -1.78 4.99
N SER A 224 4.08 -2.99 5.46
CA SER A 224 3.65 -3.39 6.80
C SER A 224 4.69 -4.15 7.61
N ARG A 225 4.60 -3.99 8.95
CA ARG A 225 5.45 -4.71 9.91
C ARG A 225 6.94 -4.60 9.61
N CYS A 226 7.36 -3.48 9.05
CA CYS A 226 8.75 -3.19 8.79
C CYS A 226 9.37 -2.49 10.00
N THR A 227 10.66 -2.74 10.25
CA THR A 227 11.36 -2.19 11.40
C THR A 227 12.61 -1.44 11.00
N ALA A 228 12.90 -0.33 11.68
CA ALA A 228 14.11 0.45 11.41
C ALA A 228 14.61 1.17 12.66
N GLY A 229 15.81 1.77 12.56
CA GLY A 229 16.24 2.79 13.51
C GLY A 229 15.47 4.11 13.32
N THR A 230 15.04 4.39 12.07
CA THR A 230 14.29 5.59 11.68
C THR A 230 13.46 5.30 10.43
N GLY A 231 12.20 5.76 10.37
CA GLY A 231 11.31 5.51 9.25
C GLY A 231 10.98 4.02 9.09
N GLY A 232 10.28 3.41 10.04
CA GLY A 232 10.01 1.97 10.04
C GLY A 232 9.44 1.46 8.71
N GLY A 233 8.40 2.12 8.21
CA GLY A 233 7.84 1.84 6.87
C GLY A 233 8.67 2.49 5.76
N LEU A 234 8.79 3.83 5.79
CA LEU A 234 9.44 4.63 4.75
C LEU A 234 10.31 5.74 5.36
N TYR A 235 11.50 5.90 4.84
CA TYR A 235 12.39 7.03 5.11
C TYR A 235 12.67 7.81 3.82
N ALA A 236 12.43 9.12 3.85
CA ALA A 236 12.73 10.05 2.76
C ALA A 236 13.80 11.07 3.17
N ASP A 237 14.92 11.09 2.46
CA ASP A 237 15.98 12.09 2.59
C ASP A 237 16.11 12.84 1.26
N ARG A 238 15.86 14.16 1.26
CA ARG A 238 15.96 15.03 0.07
C ARG A 238 15.24 14.43 -1.15
N SER A 239 14.01 13.98 -0.94
CA SER A 239 13.23 13.23 -1.93
C SER A 239 11.79 13.72 -2.01
N THR A 240 11.06 13.29 -3.02
CA THR A 240 9.64 13.62 -3.21
C THR A 240 8.79 12.38 -3.03
N ILE A 241 7.82 12.46 -2.13
CA ILE A 241 6.90 11.37 -1.81
C ILE A 241 5.48 11.81 -2.10
N THR A 242 4.74 11.01 -2.84
CA THR A 242 3.29 11.20 -3.06
C THR A 242 2.54 9.94 -2.63
N ILE A 243 1.62 10.10 -1.68
CA ILE A 243 0.71 9.04 -1.23
C ILE A 243 -0.70 9.44 -1.63
N SER A 244 -1.29 8.73 -2.57
CA SER A 244 -2.67 8.92 -3.00
C SER A 244 -3.60 7.76 -2.63
N GLY A 245 -3.03 6.68 -2.10
CA GLY A 245 -3.73 5.47 -1.65
C GLY A 245 -2.75 4.52 -0.98
N GLY A 246 -3.18 3.28 -0.74
CA GLY A 246 -2.38 2.26 -0.07
C GLY A 246 -2.34 2.38 1.45
N ILE A 247 -1.61 1.48 2.09
CA ILE A 247 -1.56 1.34 3.55
C ILE A 247 -0.10 1.25 4.00
N ILE A 248 0.27 2.00 5.03
CA ILE A 248 1.51 1.83 5.80
C ILE A 248 1.10 1.44 7.22
N SER A 249 1.40 0.20 7.66
CA SER A 249 0.84 -0.29 8.93
C SER A 249 1.77 -1.15 9.76
N GLY A 250 1.60 -1.07 11.08
CA GLY A 250 2.32 -1.94 12.03
C GLY A 250 3.84 -1.81 11.94
N CYS A 251 4.36 -0.70 11.44
CA CYS A 251 5.79 -0.46 11.32
C CYS A 251 6.35 0.09 12.64
N ASP A 252 7.56 -0.33 13.01
CA ASP A 252 8.13 -0.05 14.33
C ASP A 252 9.51 0.59 14.26
N VAL A 253 9.70 1.59 15.13
CA VAL A 253 10.98 2.24 15.39
C VAL A 253 11.16 2.34 16.90
N SER A 254 12.03 1.52 17.47
CA SER A 254 12.13 1.34 18.93
C SER A 254 12.37 2.64 19.71
N THR A 255 13.27 3.51 19.25
CA THR A 255 13.64 4.75 19.95
C THR A 255 13.80 5.97 19.04
N GLY A 256 13.79 5.78 17.74
CA GLY A 256 13.92 6.82 16.74
C GLY A 256 12.60 7.51 16.39
N ALA A 257 12.47 7.98 15.16
CA ALA A 257 11.31 8.75 14.72
C ALA A 257 10.69 8.21 13.43
N GLY A 258 9.38 8.50 13.26
CA GLY A 258 8.63 8.12 12.07
C GLY A 258 8.40 6.61 11.98
N GLY A 259 7.53 6.06 12.81
CA GLY A 259 7.22 4.63 12.77
C GLY A 259 6.70 4.20 11.40
N GLY A 260 5.72 4.90 10.88
CA GLY A 260 5.22 4.70 9.51
C GLY A 260 6.11 5.40 8.47
N LEU A 261 6.28 6.71 8.60
CA LEU A 261 7.00 7.56 7.64
C LEU A 261 7.87 8.59 8.33
N TYR A 262 9.09 8.74 7.84
CA TYR A 262 10.04 9.80 8.20
C TYR A 262 10.40 10.63 6.97
N ALA A 263 10.26 11.96 7.06
CA ALA A 263 10.61 12.89 5.99
C ALA A 263 11.63 13.92 6.47
N ASP A 264 12.77 13.98 5.82
CA ASP A 264 13.85 14.93 6.07
C ASP A 264 14.24 15.66 4.79
N ASN A 265 14.26 17.01 4.81
CA ASN A 265 14.57 17.84 3.65
C ASN A 265 13.80 17.43 2.37
N SER A 266 12.58 16.96 2.53
CA SER A 266 11.81 16.27 1.49
C SER A 266 10.48 16.95 1.23
N THR A 267 9.89 16.69 0.07
CA THR A 267 8.50 17.08 -0.21
C THR A 267 7.58 15.88 -0.03
N LEU A 268 6.62 15.99 0.89
CA LEU A 268 5.62 14.99 1.16
C LEU A 268 4.24 15.49 0.73
N THR A 269 3.60 14.76 -0.17
CA THR A 269 2.23 15.02 -0.62
C THR A 269 1.34 13.85 -0.24
N ILE A 270 0.33 14.08 0.60
CA ILE A 270 -0.67 13.07 1.02
C ILE A 270 -2.03 13.51 0.48
N LYS A 271 -2.60 12.71 -0.42
CA LYS A 271 -3.93 12.90 -1.01
C LYS A 271 -4.92 11.82 -0.59
N GLY A 272 -4.44 10.78 0.06
CA GLY A 272 -5.22 9.62 0.50
C GLY A 272 -4.32 8.57 1.13
N GLY A 273 -4.85 7.37 1.33
CA GLY A 273 -4.15 6.27 2.00
C GLY A 273 -4.24 6.33 3.52
N THR A 274 -3.71 5.29 4.18
CA THR A 274 -3.77 5.13 5.64
C THR A 274 -2.38 4.83 6.20
N ILE A 275 -2.02 5.52 7.30
CA ILE A 275 -0.85 5.20 8.11
C ILE A 275 -1.35 4.79 9.49
N SER A 276 -1.19 3.52 9.88
CA SER A 276 -1.83 3.00 11.09
C SER A 276 -0.98 2.01 11.86
N GLU A 277 -1.28 1.88 13.16
CA GLU A 277 -0.67 0.87 14.04
C GLU A 277 0.87 0.92 14.08
N CYS A 278 1.45 2.05 13.72
CA CYS A 278 2.90 2.26 13.72
C CYS A 278 3.36 2.81 15.07
N SER A 279 4.61 2.48 15.45
CA SER A 279 5.19 2.95 16.71
C SER A 279 6.58 3.55 16.55
N ALA A 280 6.90 4.58 17.37
CA ALA A 280 8.20 5.25 17.37
C ALA A 280 8.47 5.96 18.73
N GLY A 281 9.67 6.48 18.89
CA GLY A 281 9.96 7.46 19.96
C GLY A 281 9.26 8.80 19.70
N THR A 282 9.20 9.25 18.42
CA THR A 282 8.55 10.50 18.01
C THR A 282 7.88 10.33 16.66
N GLY A 283 6.62 10.82 16.52
CA GLY A 283 5.86 10.68 15.28
C GLY A 283 5.57 9.21 14.95
N GLY A 284 4.67 8.56 15.70
CA GLY A 284 4.36 7.13 15.51
C GLY A 284 3.94 6.81 14.09
N GLY A 285 3.00 7.59 13.54
CA GLY A 285 2.62 7.47 12.12
C GLY A 285 3.58 8.24 11.21
N LEU A 286 3.73 9.55 11.42
CA LEU A 286 4.49 10.46 10.57
C LEU A 286 5.42 11.35 11.40
N TYR A 287 6.66 11.45 10.96
CA TYR A 287 7.62 12.43 11.44
C TYR A 287 8.16 13.27 10.29
N ALA A 288 8.11 14.59 10.41
CA ALA A 288 8.69 15.49 9.42
C ALA A 288 9.57 16.55 10.11
N ILE A 289 10.77 16.74 9.61
CA ILE A 289 11.77 17.61 10.21
C ILE A 289 12.47 18.48 9.17
N ASN A 290 12.99 19.63 9.63
CA ASN A 290 13.76 20.62 8.89
C ASN A 290 12.93 21.56 7.99
N GLN A 291 13.36 22.81 7.91
CA GLN A 291 12.69 23.88 7.15
C GLN A 291 12.53 23.59 5.66
N SER A 292 13.41 22.77 5.11
CA SER A 292 13.33 22.34 3.71
C SER A 292 12.32 21.21 3.48
N THR A 293 11.75 20.64 4.56
CA THR A 293 10.68 19.65 4.44
C THR A 293 9.36 20.37 4.24
N THR A 294 8.66 20.04 3.16
CA THR A 294 7.36 20.62 2.82
C THR A 294 6.28 19.56 2.82
N LEU A 295 5.17 19.82 3.52
CA LEU A 295 4.00 18.95 3.56
C LEU A 295 2.84 19.58 2.79
N ASN A 296 2.26 18.80 1.88
CA ASN A 296 1.04 19.10 1.13
C ASN A 296 0.01 18.02 1.45
N ILE A 297 -0.98 18.31 2.29
CA ILE A 297 -1.95 17.32 2.74
C ILE A 297 -3.34 17.74 2.29
N SER A 298 -3.97 16.91 1.46
CA SER A 298 -5.34 17.11 0.95
C SER A 298 -6.21 15.86 1.10
N GLY A 299 -5.86 14.99 2.02
CA GLY A 299 -6.58 13.76 2.34
C GLY A 299 -5.73 12.81 3.16
N GLY A 300 -6.22 11.59 3.35
CA GLY A 300 -5.54 10.51 4.07
C GLY A 300 -5.89 10.42 5.55
N THR A 301 -5.54 9.28 6.13
CA THR A 301 -5.83 8.94 7.53
C THR A 301 -4.57 8.53 8.25
N ILE A 302 -4.35 9.07 9.44
CA ILE A 302 -3.29 8.65 10.37
C ILE A 302 -3.97 8.21 11.66
N GLU A 303 -3.99 6.91 11.92
CA GLU A 303 -4.80 6.36 13.00
C GLU A 303 -4.11 5.28 13.81
N ASN A 304 -4.47 5.19 15.11
CA ASN A 304 -4.02 4.12 15.99
C ASN A 304 -2.48 3.96 16.09
N ASN A 305 -1.73 5.03 15.84
CA ASN A 305 -0.28 5.04 15.98
C ASN A 305 0.13 5.41 17.40
N ARG A 306 1.35 5.06 17.80
CA ARG A 306 1.87 5.32 19.13
C ARG A 306 3.29 5.90 19.11
N ALA A 307 3.55 6.91 19.98
CA ALA A 307 4.90 7.42 20.20
C ALA A 307 5.03 8.00 21.63
N ALA A 308 6.23 8.39 22.03
CA ALA A 308 6.37 9.22 23.21
C ALA A 308 5.88 10.65 22.94
N TYR A 309 6.15 11.19 21.74
CA TYR A 309 5.74 12.52 21.29
C TYR A 309 5.11 12.44 19.90
N GLY A 310 3.93 13.05 19.71
CA GLY A 310 3.21 12.95 18.45
C GLY A 310 2.81 11.52 18.12
N GLY A 311 1.87 10.94 18.84
CA GLY A 311 1.44 9.55 18.63
C GLY A 311 1.09 9.28 17.16
N GLY A 312 0.29 10.16 16.56
CA GLY A 312 0.04 10.15 15.11
C GLY A 312 1.16 10.84 14.33
N VAL A 313 1.42 12.11 14.65
CA VAL A 313 2.25 13.01 13.84
C VAL A 313 3.14 13.87 14.71
N ALA A 314 4.39 14.02 14.32
CA ALA A 314 5.28 15.03 14.87
C ALA A 314 5.92 15.86 13.74
N LEU A 315 5.80 17.19 13.85
CA LEU A 315 6.29 18.14 12.87
C LEU A 315 7.24 19.11 13.55
N ILE A 316 8.49 19.13 13.10
CA ILE A 316 9.55 19.92 13.74
C ILE A 316 10.25 20.82 12.69
N GLY A 317 10.04 22.13 12.81
CA GLY A 317 10.65 23.12 11.92
C GLY A 317 10.29 22.98 10.44
N SER A 318 9.31 22.15 10.10
CA SER A 318 8.90 21.89 8.73
C SER A 318 7.92 22.95 8.21
N THR A 319 7.81 23.07 6.89
CA THR A 319 6.85 23.93 6.21
C THR A 319 5.60 23.14 5.87
N ILE A 320 4.43 23.67 6.21
CA ILE A 320 3.16 23.02 5.91
C ILE A 320 2.29 23.98 5.12
N ASN A 321 1.80 23.54 3.96
CA ASN A 321 0.74 24.23 3.23
C ASN A 321 -0.63 23.99 3.93
N PRO A 322 -1.64 24.85 3.72
CA PRO A 322 -2.96 24.64 4.30
C PRO A 322 -3.45 23.22 4.08
N ILE A 323 -3.92 22.60 5.16
CA ILE A 323 -4.31 21.19 5.19
C ILE A 323 -5.81 21.08 4.98
N THR A 324 -6.23 20.14 4.14
CA THR A 324 -7.63 19.83 3.88
C THR A 324 -7.91 18.33 3.94
N HIS A 325 -9.11 17.94 4.38
CA HIS A 325 -9.61 16.56 4.32
C HIS A 325 -8.72 15.51 5.01
N TRP A 326 -8.02 15.89 6.05
CA TRP A 326 -7.13 15.01 6.79
C TRP A 326 -7.81 14.43 8.03
N THR A 327 -7.56 13.16 8.32
CA THR A 327 -8.03 12.50 9.54
C THR A 327 -6.85 12.06 10.40
N VAL A 328 -6.86 12.47 11.68
CA VAL A 328 -5.89 12.04 12.71
C VAL A 328 -6.70 11.55 13.90
N ASP A 329 -6.83 10.23 14.05
CA ASP A 329 -7.77 9.58 14.96
C ASP A 329 -7.13 8.46 15.78
N GLY A 330 -7.52 8.33 17.04
CA GLY A 330 -7.17 7.19 17.88
C GLY A 330 -5.67 7.01 18.16
N ASN A 331 -4.84 8.01 17.87
CA ASN A 331 -3.40 7.92 18.12
C ASN A 331 -3.07 8.15 19.59
N LYS A 332 -1.97 7.58 20.07
CA LYS A 332 -1.56 7.69 21.46
C LYS A 332 -0.14 8.21 21.61
N ALA A 333 0.05 9.23 22.47
CA ALA A 333 1.36 9.63 22.97
C ALA A 333 1.56 9.19 24.44
N ASP A 334 2.74 8.69 24.77
CA ASP A 334 3.09 8.39 26.16
C ASP A 334 3.45 9.68 26.94
N ASN A 335 3.78 10.77 26.22
CA ASN A 335 4.04 12.09 26.81
C ASN A 335 3.07 13.15 26.27
N THR A 336 3.32 13.73 25.09
CA THR A 336 2.54 14.86 24.57
C THR A 336 2.20 14.73 23.09
N GLY A 337 1.06 15.35 22.69
CA GLY A 337 0.59 15.35 21.33
C GLY A 337 0.10 13.98 20.87
N GLY A 338 -0.98 13.47 21.46
CA GLY A 338 -1.53 12.16 21.08
C GLY A 338 -1.79 12.05 19.60
N GLY A 339 -2.51 13.01 19.04
CA GLY A 339 -2.67 13.15 17.60
C GLY A 339 -1.46 13.80 16.94
N ILE A 340 -1.19 15.06 17.30
CA ILE A 340 -0.19 15.91 16.63
C ILE A 340 0.69 16.64 17.65
N TYR A 341 2.00 16.61 17.41
CA TYR A 341 3.01 17.39 18.11
C TYR A 341 3.64 18.39 17.13
N LEU A 342 3.63 19.68 17.50
CA LEU A 342 4.17 20.78 16.70
C LEU A 342 5.32 21.48 17.42
N GLU A 343 6.46 21.62 16.74
CA GLU A 343 7.61 22.38 17.22
C GLU A 343 8.18 23.26 16.12
N ASN A 344 8.14 24.60 16.30
CA ASN A 344 8.57 25.59 15.32
C ASN A 344 7.82 25.47 13.97
N VAL A 345 6.53 25.23 14.01
CA VAL A 345 5.66 24.98 12.84
C VAL A 345 4.40 25.83 12.94
N LEU A 346 4.00 26.43 11.82
CA LEU A 346 2.67 26.99 11.63
C LEU A 346 1.81 25.98 10.86
N MET A 347 0.71 25.53 11.47
CA MET A 347 -0.26 24.62 10.85
C MET A 347 -1.58 25.33 10.62
N ASP A 348 -2.13 25.24 9.42
CA ASP A 348 -3.43 25.81 9.06
C ASP A 348 -4.43 24.70 8.70
N VAL A 349 -5.44 24.50 9.55
CA VAL A 349 -6.54 23.55 9.38
C VAL A 349 -7.90 24.28 9.38
N SER A 350 -7.89 25.57 9.02
CA SER A 350 -9.03 26.48 9.18
C SER A 350 -10.19 26.22 8.23
N ASP A 351 -10.05 25.36 7.21
CA ASP A 351 -11.12 25.07 6.27
C ASP A 351 -12.23 24.15 6.81
N GLY A 352 -12.08 23.61 8.02
CA GLY A 352 -13.09 22.80 8.69
C GLY A 352 -13.25 21.36 8.15
N SER A 353 -12.53 20.98 7.10
CA SER A 353 -12.60 19.62 6.53
C SER A 353 -11.68 18.61 7.21
N ASN A 354 -10.90 19.06 8.19
CA ASN A 354 -9.95 18.24 8.91
C ASN A 354 -10.55 17.63 10.17
N HIS A 355 -10.29 16.35 10.42
CA HIS A 355 -10.79 15.60 11.56
C HIS A 355 -9.63 15.14 12.45
N ILE A 356 -9.30 15.93 13.47
CA ILE A 356 -8.29 15.63 14.47
C ILE A 356 -9.01 15.44 15.79
N TYR A 357 -9.16 14.20 16.24
CA TYR A 357 -10.01 13.88 17.39
C TYR A 357 -9.67 12.51 17.98
N ASN A 358 -10.23 12.19 19.15
CA ASN A 358 -10.14 10.87 19.79
C ASN A 358 -8.70 10.38 20.02
N ASN A 359 -7.72 11.28 19.99
CA ASN A 359 -6.34 10.95 20.29
C ASN A 359 -6.08 11.06 21.78
N THR A 360 -5.02 10.44 22.26
CA THR A 360 -4.71 10.37 23.69
C THR A 360 -3.24 10.67 23.98
N ALA A 361 -2.96 11.40 25.08
CA ALA A 361 -1.61 11.58 25.60
C ALA A 361 -1.58 11.37 27.12
N ASP A 362 -0.60 10.65 27.64
CA ASP A 362 -0.50 10.45 29.08
C ASP A 362 -0.04 11.75 29.82
N GLY A 363 0.58 12.69 29.09
CA GLY A 363 0.92 14.03 29.56
C GLY A 363 -0.07 15.10 29.09
N HIS A 364 0.22 15.82 28.00
CA HIS A 364 -0.56 16.98 27.53
C HIS A 364 -0.88 16.91 26.05
N GLY A 365 -1.97 17.62 25.62
CA GLY A 365 -2.38 17.75 24.22
C GLY A 365 -2.81 16.43 23.62
N ALA A 366 -3.96 15.94 24.05
CA ALA A 366 -4.53 14.71 23.53
C ALA A 366 -4.60 14.73 22.01
N ASP A 367 -5.24 15.73 21.44
CA ASP A 367 -5.33 15.83 19.99
C ASP A 367 -4.18 16.63 19.39
N ILE A 368 -3.84 17.80 19.95
CA ILE A 368 -2.77 18.66 19.43
C ILE A 368 -1.96 19.24 20.58
N PHE A 369 -0.64 19.24 20.42
CA PHE A 369 0.29 19.91 21.34
C PHE A 369 1.24 20.82 20.58
N LEU A 370 1.29 22.10 20.97
CA LEU A 370 2.21 23.11 20.47
C LEU A 370 3.31 23.34 21.53
N TYR A 371 4.53 22.92 21.22
CA TYR A 371 5.63 22.87 22.19
C TYR A 371 6.12 24.25 22.67
N ASN A 372 6.18 25.24 21.78
CA ASN A 372 6.75 26.56 22.10
C ASN A 372 6.06 27.70 21.35
N GLY A 373 6.40 28.95 21.71
CA GLY A 373 5.83 30.15 21.10
C GLY A 373 6.12 30.39 19.61
N SER A 374 7.02 29.59 19.02
CA SER A 374 7.27 29.57 17.57
C SER A 374 6.37 28.58 16.83
N SER A 375 5.60 27.79 17.56
CA SER A 375 4.58 26.91 16.99
C SER A 375 3.21 27.60 17.05
N ALA A 376 2.46 27.54 15.96
CA ALA A 376 1.13 28.11 15.89
C ALA A 376 0.18 27.23 15.09
N ILE A 377 -1.13 27.37 15.38
CA ILE A 377 -2.20 26.68 14.65
C ILE A 377 -3.35 27.65 14.38
N ARG A 378 -3.96 27.52 13.20
CA ARG A 378 -5.24 28.12 12.86
C ARG A 378 -6.31 27.04 12.81
N LEU A 379 -7.31 27.17 13.67
CA LEU A 379 -8.45 26.26 13.75
C LEU A 379 -9.64 26.81 12.93
N PRO A 380 -10.55 25.95 12.46
CA PRO A 380 -11.76 26.37 11.75
C PRO A 380 -12.67 27.20 12.66
N ASN A 381 -13.47 28.09 12.07
CA ASN A 381 -14.57 28.78 12.79
C ASN A 381 -15.66 27.77 13.20
N ALA A 382 -16.34 28.04 14.30
CA ALA A 382 -17.44 27.19 14.76
C ALA A 382 -18.54 26.97 13.72
N ALA A 383 -18.77 27.94 12.83
CA ALA A 383 -19.69 27.81 11.70
C ALA A 383 -19.23 26.88 10.60
N ASP A 384 -17.90 26.72 10.45
CA ASP A 384 -17.28 25.90 9.41
C ASP A 384 -17.09 24.44 9.87
N MET A 385 -17.13 24.18 11.19
CA MET A 385 -16.95 22.85 11.78
C MET A 385 -18.11 21.87 11.55
N ASN A 386 -19.27 22.36 11.11
CA ASN A 386 -20.46 21.53 10.83
C ASN A 386 -20.51 20.97 9.40
N VAL A 387 -19.44 21.04 8.63
CA VAL A 387 -19.39 20.41 7.31
C VAL A 387 -18.99 18.95 7.49
N PRO A 388 -19.93 17.99 7.33
CA PRO A 388 -19.59 16.58 7.47
C PRO A 388 -18.60 16.20 6.37
N TYR A 389 -17.39 15.84 6.74
CA TYR A 389 -16.46 15.18 5.82
C TYR A 389 -17.02 13.80 5.44
N HIS A 390 -16.98 13.47 4.17
CA HIS A 390 -17.79 12.40 3.55
C HIS A 390 -17.68 11.01 4.18
N ASN A 391 -16.73 10.71 5.06
CA ASN A 391 -16.56 9.36 5.60
C ASN A 391 -16.27 9.25 7.11
N SER A 392 -16.04 10.34 7.83
CA SER A 392 -15.60 10.23 9.23
C SER A 392 -16.70 9.83 10.21
N GLY A 393 -17.97 10.04 9.88
CA GLY A 393 -19.09 9.73 10.79
C GLY A 393 -19.08 10.53 12.10
N ILE A 394 -18.39 11.67 12.14
CA ILE A 394 -18.30 12.54 13.29
C ILE A 394 -18.49 14.01 12.89
N ASN A 395 -18.96 14.81 13.85
CA ASN A 395 -18.88 16.26 13.81
C ASN A 395 -17.94 16.71 14.93
N ILE A 396 -17.00 17.61 14.64
CA ILE A 396 -16.22 18.29 15.67
C ILE A 396 -17.05 19.50 16.14
N ASP A 397 -17.44 19.48 17.42
CA ASP A 397 -18.33 20.49 18.02
C ASP A 397 -17.55 21.71 18.52
N GLY A 398 -16.24 21.58 18.76
CA GLY A 398 -15.38 22.65 19.24
C GLY A 398 -14.00 22.17 19.67
N TRP A 399 -13.11 23.13 19.89
CA TRP A 399 -11.78 22.92 20.43
C TRP A 399 -11.67 23.54 21.81
N TYR A 400 -11.02 22.85 22.72
CA TYR A 400 -10.88 23.24 24.11
C TYR A 400 -9.40 23.17 24.51
N LYS A 401 -8.98 24.06 25.43
CA LYS A 401 -7.67 23.94 26.07
C LYS A 401 -7.70 22.74 27.00
N ASP A 402 -6.71 21.89 26.89
CA ASP A 402 -6.52 20.72 27.75
C ASP A 402 -5.52 21.07 28.86
N ASP A 403 -6.06 21.61 29.97
CA ASP A 403 -5.26 21.92 31.15
C ASP A 403 -5.12 20.72 32.11
N ASN A 404 -5.73 19.57 31.75
CA ASN A 404 -5.76 18.37 32.59
C ASN A 404 -5.27 17.14 31.82
N PRO A 405 -4.31 16.36 32.35
CA PRO A 405 -3.80 15.14 31.71
C PRO A 405 -4.83 14.01 31.54
N ARG A 406 -6.10 14.21 31.87
CA ARG A 406 -7.18 13.21 31.79
C ARG A 406 -8.36 13.59 30.91
N TYR A 407 -8.13 14.33 29.82
CA TYR A 407 -9.13 14.49 28.73
C TYR A 407 -10.50 15.03 29.16
N LYS A 408 -10.54 16.19 29.78
CA LYS A 408 -11.80 16.95 29.92
C LYS A 408 -11.59 18.34 29.33
N PRO A 409 -12.59 18.87 28.58
CA PRO A 409 -12.64 20.30 28.31
C PRO A 409 -12.39 21.04 29.62
N SER A 410 -11.66 22.16 29.58
CA SER A 410 -11.41 22.97 30.78
C SER A 410 -12.71 23.15 31.57
N GLU A 411 -12.67 23.14 32.89
CA GLU A 411 -13.89 23.21 33.75
C GLU A 411 -14.76 24.45 33.49
N ASP A 412 -14.21 25.49 32.84
CA ASP A 412 -14.95 26.67 32.41
C ASP A 412 -15.77 26.45 31.11
N GLY A 413 -15.63 25.30 30.45
CA GLY A 413 -16.43 24.86 29.31
C GLY A 413 -16.35 25.78 28.08
N LYS A 414 -15.38 26.69 28.01
CA LYS A 414 -15.27 27.63 26.91
C LYS A 414 -14.43 27.03 25.78
N ALA A 415 -15.05 26.92 24.60
CA ALA A 415 -14.36 26.63 23.37
C ALA A 415 -13.29 27.71 23.13
N VAL A 416 -12.17 27.30 22.54
CA VAL A 416 -11.15 28.24 22.04
C VAL A 416 -11.76 29.05 20.91
N ASP A 417 -11.56 30.38 20.91
CA ASP A 417 -12.03 31.23 19.82
C ASP A 417 -11.45 30.74 18.49
N ALA A 418 -12.32 30.18 17.67
CA ALA A 418 -11.98 29.68 16.34
C ALA A 418 -11.73 30.83 15.38
N GLY A 419 -10.88 30.64 14.38
CA GLY A 419 -10.51 31.66 13.39
C GLY A 419 -9.35 32.55 13.83
N VAL A 420 -8.84 32.39 15.04
CA VAL A 420 -7.65 33.10 15.55
C VAL A 420 -6.44 32.17 15.50
N GLU A 421 -5.28 32.71 15.18
CA GLU A 421 -4.01 31.98 15.30
C GLU A 421 -3.66 31.79 16.78
N LEU A 422 -3.55 30.53 17.20
CA LEU A 422 -3.13 30.17 18.53
C LEU A 422 -1.65 29.78 18.51
N ASN A 423 -0.86 30.28 19.44
CA ASN A 423 0.55 29.93 19.55
C ASN A 423 0.85 29.15 20.83
N GLY A 424 1.91 28.36 20.81
CA GLY A 424 2.33 27.51 21.93
C GLY A 424 3.04 28.25 23.08
N GLY A 425 3.19 29.57 23.02
CA GLY A 425 3.80 30.36 24.08
C GLY A 425 2.85 30.52 25.27
N THR A 426 2.94 29.65 26.25
CA THR A 426 2.21 29.78 27.52
C THR A 426 3.10 30.47 28.57
N PRO A 427 2.50 31.23 29.55
CA PRO A 427 3.27 31.95 30.57
C PRO A 427 4.14 31.02 31.45
N ASP A 428 3.76 29.76 31.59
CA ASP A 428 4.47 28.76 32.36
C ASP A 428 5.48 27.93 31.53
N GLY A 429 5.59 28.20 30.22
CA GLY A 429 6.51 27.49 29.31
C GLY A 429 6.13 26.04 29.01
N ARG A 430 4.91 25.60 29.35
CA ARG A 430 4.48 24.19 29.18
C ARG A 430 3.97 23.87 27.78
N GLY A 431 3.77 24.86 26.91
CA GLY A 431 3.16 24.72 25.60
C GLY A 431 1.63 24.78 25.65
N LEU A 432 0.98 24.81 24.48
CA LEU A 432 -0.48 24.82 24.37
C LEU A 432 -1.01 23.44 24.03
N SER A 433 -1.90 22.96 24.87
CA SER A 433 -2.60 21.68 24.71
C SER A 433 -4.02 21.90 24.21
N LEU A 434 -4.45 21.14 23.22
CA LEU A 434 -5.80 21.22 22.63
C LEU A 434 -6.44 19.83 22.55
N VAL A 435 -7.75 19.81 22.80
CA VAL A 435 -8.61 18.64 22.66
C VAL A 435 -9.88 19.01 21.88
N ALA A 436 -10.30 18.13 20.97
CA ALA A 436 -11.55 18.28 20.23
C ALA A 436 -12.73 17.68 21.00
N SER A 437 -13.86 18.40 21.03
CA SER A 437 -15.16 17.81 21.36
C SER A 437 -15.83 17.36 20.06
N TYR A 438 -16.39 16.17 20.04
CA TYR A 438 -17.01 15.62 18.84
C TYR A 438 -18.26 14.78 19.14
N THR A 439 -19.15 14.73 18.16
CA THR A 439 -20.36 13.90 18.17
C THR A 439 -20.27 12.82 17.10
N VAL A 440 -20.53 11.57 17.48
CA VAL A 440 -20.59 10.44 16.53
C VAL A 440 -21.91 10.48 15.76
N ILE A 441 -21.87 10.36 14.43
CA ILE A 441 -23.04 10.27 13.57
C ILE A 441 -23.39 8.78 13.39
N PRO A 442 -24.47 8.29 14.02
CA PRO A 442 -24.90 6.91 13.83
C PRO A 442 -25.53 6.76 12.44
N VAL A 443 -25.24 5.64 11.79
CA VAL A 443 -25.85 5.23 10.52
C VAL A 443 -26.38 3.81 10.64
N ARG A 444 -27.47 3.53 9.95
CA ARG A 444 -28.18 2.26 10.02
C ARG A 444 -27.92 1.43 8.76
N ILE A 445 -27.56 0.18 8.97
CA ILE A 445 -27.45 -0.82 7.90
C ILE A 445 -28.63 -1.77 8.07
N GLU A 446 -29.45 -1.90 7.03
CA GLU A 446 -30.45 -2.95 6.91
C GLU A 446 -29.91 -4.05 5.98
N ILE A 447 -30.04 -5.30 6.39
CA ILE A 447 -29.46 -6.44 5.68
C ILE A 447 -30.57 -7.43 5.37
N ASP A 448 -30.82 -7.67 4.08
CA ASP A 448 -31.80 -8.62 3.58
C ASP A 448 -31.08 -9.80 2.86
N ALA A 449 -31.19 -10.98 3.43
CA ALA A 449 -30.63 -12.18 2.84
C ALA A 449 -31.36 -12.64 1.56
N ASN A 450 -32.40 -11.95 1.11
CA ASN A 450 -33.12 -12.20 -0.15
C ASN A 450 -33.55 -13.67 -0.29
N GLY A 451 -34.28 -14.15 0.72
CA GLY A 451 -34.72 -15.54 0.80
C GLY A 451 -33.62 -16.54 1.18
N GLY A 452 -32.48 -16.09 1.62
CA GLY A 452 -31.47 -16.93 2.27
C GLY A 452 -31.71 -17.07 3.78
N VAL A 453 -30.96 -17.96 4.40
CA VAL A 453 -30.99 -18.23 5.85
C VAL A 453 -29.73 -17.64 6.48
N GLY A 454 -29.90 -16.87 7.56
CA GLY A 454 -28.83 -16.12 8.22
C GLY A 454 -28.50 -14.81 7.50
N GLY A 455 -27.73 -13.94 8.16
CA GLY A 455 -27.24 -12.69 7.58
C GLY A 455 -28.27 -11.55 7.46
N SER A 456 -29.56 -11.78 7.71
CA SER A 456 -30.55 -10.69 7.74
C SER A 456 -30.62 -10.00 9.10
N GLY A 457 -30.89 -8.71 9.09
CA GLY A 457 -31.05 -7.92 10.32
C GLY A 457 -30.77 -6.45 10.10
N SER A 458 -30.70 -5.72 11.19
CA SER A 458 -30.26 -4.32 11.16
C SER A 458 -29.20 -4.07 12.22
N GLN A 459 -28.25 -3.24 11.92
CA GLN A 459 -27.25 -2.76 12.88
C GLN A 459 -27.03 -1.26 12.72
N THR A 460 -26.74 -0.61 13.85
CA THR A 460 -26.35 0.81 13.86
C THR A 460 -24.85 0.86 14.13
N VAL A 461 -24.13 1.55 13.28
CA VAL A 461 -22.69 1.74 13.38
C VAL A 461 -22.33 3.19 13.21
N GLN A 462 -21.11 3.57 13.50
CA GLN A 462 -20.60 4.89 13.17
C GLN A 462 -20.37 4.98 11.65
N LYS A 463 -20.74 6.10 11.05
CA LYS A 463 -20.38 6.40 9.67
C LYS A 463 -18.86 6.31 9.47
N GLY A 464 -18.42 5.68 8.39
CA GLY A 464 -17.01 5.40 8.14
C GLY A 464 -16.51 4.05 8.67
N THR A 465 -17.31 3.34 9.50
CA THR A 465 -16.92 2.03 10.02
C THR A 465 -16.79 0.98 8.92
N ASN A 466 -15.75 0.15 9.00
CA ASN A 466 -15.61 -1.05 8.19
C ASN A 466 -16.36 -2.21 8.86
N VAL A 467 -17.44 -2.64 8.25
CA VAL A 467 -18.26 -3.76 8.72
C VAL A 467 -17.91 -5.02 7.94
N THR A 468 -17.76 -6.13 8.65
CA THR A 468 -17.58 -7.44 8.02
C THR A 468 -18.87 -8.24 8.15
N LEU A 469 -19.47 -8.60 7.02
CA LEU A 469 -20.71 -9.36 6.95
C LEU A 469 -20.43 -10.81 6.57
N GLU A 470 -21.07 -11.74 7.28
CA GLU A 470 -21.05 -13.17 6.96
C GLU A 470 -21.98 -13.47 5.77
N ALA A 471 -21.59 -14.44 4.95
CA ALA A 471 -22.44 -14.91 3.86
C ALA A 471 -23.66 -15.66 4.39
N PRO A 472 -24.88 -15.31 3.97
CA PRO A 472 -26.06 -16.15 4.20
C PRO A 472 -26.00 -17.42 3.35
N THR A 473 -26.88 -18.39 3.63
CA THR A 473 -27.01 -19.63 2.84
C THR A 473 -28.36 -19.69 2.15
N LYS A 474 -28.40 -20.23 0.92
CA LYS A 474 -29.67 -20.48 0.19
C LYS A 474 -29.55 -21.77 -0.61
N GLU A 475 -30.49 -22.70 -0.39
CA GLU A 475 -30.46 -23.98 -1.06
C GLU A 475 -30.46 -23.82 -2.59
N GLY A 476 -29.60 -24.58 -3.26
CA GLY A 476 -29.44 -24.52 -4.71
C GLY A 476 -28.85 -23.22 -5.28
N HIS A 477 -28.30 -22.36 -4.44
CA HIS A 477 -27.71 -21.07 -4.87
C HIS A 477 -26.33 -20.85 -4.24
N LEU A 478 -25.47 -20.17 -4.98
CA LEU A 478 -24.17 -19.67 -4.53
C LEU A 478 -24.31 -18.17 -4.19
N PHE A 479 -23.86 -17.79 -3.00
CA PHE A 479 -23.78 -16.39 -2.61
C PHE A 479 -22.69 -15.67 -3.42
N LYS A 480 -23.04 -14.53 -4.03
CA LYS A 480 -22.11 -13.70 -4.83
C LYS A 480 -21.56 -12.52 -4.05
N GLY A 481 -22.32 -12.01 -3.10
CA GLY A 481 -22.04 -10.80 -2.37
C GLY A 481 -23.30 -10.04 -2.01
N TRP A 482 -23.13 -8.84 -1.52
CA TRP A 482 -24.20 -7.91 -1.19
C TRP A 482 -24.32 -6.82 -2.25
N LYS A 483 -25.52 -6.28 -2.44
CA LYS A 483 -25.80 -5.14 -3.32
C LYS A 483 -26.57 -4.09 -2.56
N ASP A 484 -26.19 -2.81 -2.69
CA ASP A 484 -26.93 -1.71 -2.07
C ASP A 484 -28.08 -1.21 -2.96
N GLU A 485 -28.93 -0.34 -2.39
CA GLU A 485 -30.06 0.26 -3.08
C GLU A 485 -29.64 1.19 -4.24
N LYS A 486 -28.37 1.61 -4.31
CA LYS A 486 -27.80 2.42 -5.39
C LYS A 486 -27.24 1.57 -6.53
N GLY A 487 -27.23 0.24 -6.33
CA GLY A 487 -26.75 -0.72 -7.32
C GLY A 487 -25.26 -1.07 -7.22
N ASN A 488 -24.54 -0.59 -6.20
CA ASN A 488 -23.16 -0.99 -5.96
C ASN A 488 -23.11 -2.42 -5.45
N SER A 489 -22.20 -3.23 -5.97
CA SER A 489 -22.01 -4.62 -5.58
C SER A 489 -20.77 -4.78 -4.73
N TYR A 490 -20.90 -5.57 -3.64
CA TYR A 490 -19.85 -5.89 -2.69
C TYR A 490 -19.62 -7.41 -2.74
N PRO A 491 -18.63 -7.88 -3.51
CA PRO A 491 -18.41 -9.32 -3.71
C PRO A 491 -17.91 -10.00 -2.44
N ALA A 492 -18.24 -11.29 -2.30
CA ALA A 492 -17.72 -12.12 -1.23
C ALA A 492 -16.22 -12.41 -1.47
N GLY A 493 -15.41 -12.30 -0.40
CA GLY A 493 -14.02 -12.73 -0.39
C GLY A 493 -13.89 -14.26 -0.43
N GLU A 494 -12.66 -14.75 -0.52
CA GLU A 494 -12.37 -16.20 -0.50
C GLU A 494 -12.81 -16.89 0.80
N ASP A 495 -12.88 -16.14 1.90
CA ASP A 495 -13.37 -16.56 3.22
C ASP A 495 -14.90 -16.53 3.33
N GLY A 496 -15.62 -16.17 2.27
CA GLY A 496 -17.06 -16.01 2.23
C GLY A 496 -17.58 -14.75 2.92
N LYS A 497 -16.70 -13.86 3.40
CA LYS A 497 -17.07 -12.62 4.09
C LYS A 497 -17.02 -11.44 3.14
N VAL A 498 -17.82 -10.41 3.46
CA VAL A 498 -17.84 -9.16 2.70
C VAL A 498 -17.46 -8.02 3.63
N LYS A 499 -16.45 -7.24 3.27
CA LYS A 499 -16.07 -6.02 4.00
C LYS A 499 -16.66 -4.80 3.30
N ILE A 500 -17.36 -3.96 4.05
CA ILE A 500 -18.05 -2.78 3.53
C ILE A 500 -17.71 -1.58 4.41
N THR A 501 -17.25 -0.49 3.81
CA THR A 501 -17.15 0.80 4.51
C THR A 501 -18.51 1.50 4.47
N VAL A 502 -19.07 1.78 5.63
CA VAL A 502 -20.43 2.32 5.76
C VAL A 502 -20.39 3.84 5.67
N THR A 503 -20.85 4.40 4.55
CA THR A 503 -20.80 5.85 4.28
C THR A 503 -22.09 6.61 4.58
N GLY A 504 -23.14 5.91 5.01
CA GLY A 504 -24.47 6.44 5.34
C GLY A 504 -25.44 5.32 5.57
N ASP A 505 -26.71 5.67 5.89
CA ASP A 505 -27.76 4.67 5.95
C ASP A 505 -27.82 3.91 4.63
N MET A 506 -27.91 2.59 4.71
CA MET A 506 -27.90 1.72 3.53
C MET A 506 -28.69 0.44 3.75
N THR A 507 -29.26 -0.06 2.66
CA THR A 507 -29.92 -1.38 2.63
C THR A 507 -29.10 -2.30 1.73
N LEU A 508 -28.68 -3.43 2.25
CA LEU A 508 -27.90 -4.45 1.56
C LEU A 508 -28.78 -5.67 1.27
N THR A 509 -28.85 -6.06 0.01
CA THR A 509 -29.61 -7.23 -0.45
C THR A 509 -28.65 -8.30 -0.97
N ALA A 510 -28.81 -9.55 -0.55
CA ALA A 510 -27.98 -10.64 -1.02
C ALA A 510 -28.17 -10.94 -2.51
N GLU A 511 -27.07 -11.05 -3.25
CA GLU A 511 -27.05 -11.50 -4.64
C GLU A 511 -26.74 -13.01 -4.72
N TRP A 512 -27.54 -13.73 -5.51
CA TRP A 512 -27.48 -15.18 -5.65
C TRP A 512 -27.22 -15.62 -7.09
N LYS A 513 -26.38 -16.62 -7.26
CA LYS A 513 -26.24 -17.37 -8.51
C LYS A 513 -26.88 -18.75 -8.33
N LYS A 514 -27.90 -19.06 -9.13
CA LYS A 514 -28.53 -20.40 -9.13
C LYS A 514 -27.50 -21.44 -9.59
N LEU A 515 -27.33 -22.49 -8.83
CA LEU A 515 -26.53 -23.66 -9.19
C LEU A 515 -27.27 -24.51 -10.24
N PRO A 516 -26.57 -25.16 -11.18
CA PRO A 516 -27.19 -26.12 -12.11
C PRO A 516 -27.87 -27.21 -11.31
N SER A 517 -29.11 -27.57 -11.69
CA SER A 517 -29.79 -28.77 -11.13
C SER A 517 -29.05 -30.02 -11.61
N ALA A 518 -28.98 -31.02 -10.77
CA ALA A 518 -28.35 -32.32 -11.07
C ALA A 518 -28.90 -32.99 -12.34
N GLU A 519 -30.12 -32.65 -12.78
CA GLU A 519 -30.73 -33.15 -14.00
C GLU A 519 -30.15 -32.63 -15.31
N ASN A 520 -29.39 -31.53 -15.27
CA ASN A 520 -28.79 -30.87 -16.45
C ASN A 520 -27.27 -31.10 -16.61
N LEU A 521 -26.71 -32.06 -15.89
CA LEU A 521 -25.33 -32.48 -16.16
C LEU A 521 -25.30 -33.31 -17.44
N PRO A 522 -24.39 -32.98 -18.41
CA PRO A 522 -24.23 -33.80 -19.60
C PRO A 522 -23.91 -35.25 -19.17
N LYS A 523 -24.72 -36.23 -19.63
CA LYS A 523 -24.39 -37.65 -19.50
C LYS A 523 -23.20 -37.92 -20.43
N THR A 524 -22.00 -37.60 -20.01
CA THR A 524 -20.80 -38.06 -20.68
C THR A 524 -20.52 -39.49 -20.23
N GLY A 525 -20.63 -40.41 -21.17
CA GLY A 525 -20.31 -41.82 -20.98
C GLY A 525 -18.80 -42.06 -21.00
N ASP A 526 -18.04 -41.37 -20.15
CA ASP A 526 -16.62 -41.61 -19.94
C ASP A 526 -16.31 -41.64 -18.44
N GLU A 527 -15.95 -42.82 -17.99
CA GLU A 527 -15.62 -43.13 -16.59
C GLU A 527 -14.21 -42.60 -16.27
N SER A 528 -14.04 -41.29 -16.18
CA SER A 528 -12.82 -40.70 -15.61
C SER A 528 -13.07 -40.26 -14.16
N PRO A 529 -12.32 -40.77 -13.17
CA PRO A 529 -12.58 -40.51 -11.75
C PRO A 529 -12.27 -39.08 -11.27
N VAL A 530 -11.80 -38.20 -12.14
CA VAL A 530 -11.33 -36.86 -11.75
C VAL A 530 -12.45 -35.85 -11.53
N LEU A 531 -13.64 -36.02 -12.15
CA LEU A 531 -14.76 -35.07 -12.02
C LEU A 531 -15.66 -35.30 -10.79
N LEU A 532 -15.59 -36.47 -10.17
CA LEU A 532 -16.36 -36.77 -8.94
C LEU A 532 -15.77 -36.11 -7.68
N TRP A 533 -14.51 -35.70 -7.69
CA TRP A 533 -13.85 -35.07 -6.53
C TRP A 533 -14.19 -33.59 -6.36
N GLY A 534 -14.47 -32.87 -7.44
CA GLY A 534 -14.82 -31.43 -7.38
C GLY A 534 -16.20 -31.17 -6.76
N ALA A 535 -17.19 -32.04 -7.03
CA ALA A 535 -18.54 -31.90 -6.47
C ALA A 535 -18.62 -32.40 -5.03
N ALA A 536 -17.82 -33.41 -4.66
CA ALA A 536 -17.77 -33.95 -3.29
C ALA A 536 -17.07 -33.01 -2.30
N LEU A 537 -16.12 -32.19 -2.75
CA LEU A 537 -15.41 -31.19 -1.92
C LEU A 537 -16.31 -30.00 -1.53
N ALA A 538 -17.23 -29.59 -2.40
CA ALA A 538 -18.17 -28.50 -2.09
C ALA A 538 -19.25 -28.92 -1.07
N VAL A 539 -19.62 -30.21 -1.06
CA VAL A 539 -20.62 -30.78 -0.10
C VAL A 539 -19.96 -31.15 1.24
N SER A 540 -18.68 -31.56 1.24
CA SER A 540 -17.96 -31.94 2.47
C SER A 540 -17.55 -30.74 3.32
N ALA A 541 -17.29 -29.56 2.72
CA ALA A 541 -16.99 -28.34 3.46
C ALA A 541 -18.23 -27.84 4.24
N ALA A 542 -19.43 -27.95 3.69
CA ALA A 542 -20.67 -27.58 4.37
C ALA A 542 -21.04 -28.58 5.50
N ALA A 543 -20.76 -29.90 5.33
CA ALA A 543 -21.05 -30.93 6.33
C ALA A 543 -20.05 -30.90 7.51
N CYS A 544 -18.77 -30.58 7.29
CA CYS A 544 -17.78 -30.45 8.37
C CYS A 544 -18.07 -29.26 9.30
N PHE A 545 -18.71 -28.21 8.82
CA PHE A 545 -19.06 -27.05 9.65
C PHE A 545 -20.25 -27.29 10.58
N MET A 546 -21.16 -28.20 10.18
CA MET A 546 -22.33 -28.56 11.01
C MET A 546 -22.01 -29.57 12.12
N LEU A 547 -20.97 -30.38 11.99
CA LEU A 547 -20.59 -31.40 13.01
C LEU A 547 -19.70 -30.82 14.13
N ARG A 548 -19.15 -29.61 13.98
CA ARG A 548 -18.33 -28.94 15.02
C ARG A 548 -19.15 -28.15 16.05
N ARG A 549 -20.49 -28.06 15.91
CA ARG A 549 -21.40 -27.41 16.86
C ARG A 549 -22.12 -28.34 17.82
N ARG A 550 -21.72 -29.64 17.87
CA ARG A 550 -22.26 -30.61 18.84
C ARG A 550 -21.13 -31.36 19.55
N LYS A 551 -20.30 -30.64 20.27
CA LYS A 551 -19.56 -31.14 21.44
C LYS A 551 -19.19 -29.97 22.34
#